data_7b04f28331567a47872ec7377c239832
#
_entry.id   7b04f28331567a47872ec7377c239832
#
_cell.length_a   1.000
_cell.length_b   1.000
_cell.length_c   1.000
_cell.angle_alpha   90.00
_cell.angle_beta   90.00
_cell.angle_gamma   90.00
#
_symmetry.space_group_name_H-M   'P 1'
#
loop_
_entity.id
_entity.type
_entity.pdbx_description
1 polymer ?
#
loop_
_entity_poly.entity_id
_entity_poly.type
_entity_poly.pdbx_seq_one_letter_code
_entity_poly.pdbx_strand_id
1 'polypeptide(L)'
;MEQTGGVGGCLLRADRIERGRRHDLGGQHPHQGAPFRRGRKRGDFANAIGRSRGGRTTKIHALTDAAGRPLALTLTPGQAHDLVGLGDVLARVPTPKVLIADRAYDARKLRDRLTERGCQVVIPPNPTRKHPAPWDRDLYRARNLIERMFCRLKDFRRIATRYDKRADTYLSAVLLAATVIWWLN
;
A
#
# COMPACT_ATOMS: atom_id res chain seq x y z
N MET A 1 15.31 29.03 -17.00
CA MET A 1 15.75 27.62 -17.04
C MET A 1 14.92 26.84 -16.05
N GLU A 2 13.75 26.39 -16.48
CA GLU A 2 12.86 25.53 -15.68
C GLU A 2 13.39 24.11 -15.73
N GLN A 3 13.92 23.65 -14.61
CA GLN A 3 14.13 22.22 -14.41
C GLN A 3 12.76 21.57 -14.12
N THR A 4 12.04 21.23 -15.19
CA THR A 4 10.96 20.28 -15.11
C THR A 4 11.55 18.90 -14.79
N GLY A 5 11.85 18.66 -13.52
CA GLY A 5 12.20 17.36 -12.97
C GLY A 5 11.01 16.42 -13.13
N GLY A 6 10.79 15.91 -14.34
CA GLY A 6 9.82 14.87 -14.58
C GLY A 6 10.19 13.66 -13.76
N VAL A 7 9.33 13.31 -12.79
CA VAL A 7 9.45 12.08 -12.03
C VAL A 7 9.51 10.93 -13.04
N GLY A 8 10.69 10.27 -13.14
CA GLY A 8 10.92 9.16 -14.07
C GLY A 8 9.92 8.02 -13.87
N GLY A 9 10.34 6.80 -13.76
CA GLY A 9 9.46 5.67 -13.46
C GLY A 9 9.01 5.68 -11.99
N CYS A 10 7.75 5.36 -11.75
CA CYS A 10 7.21 5.10 -10.42
C CYS A 10 6.75 3.65 -10.29
N LEU A 11 6.92 3.09 -9.10
CA LEU A 11 6.48 1.73 -8.78
C LEU A 11 5.34 1.80 -7.76
N LEU A 12 4.29 1.02 -8.00
CA LEU A 12 3.10 0.97 -7.16
C LEU A 12 2.87 -0.45 -6.64
N ARG A 13 2.63 -0.56 -5.34
CA ARG A 13 2.25 -1.82 -4.69
C ARG A 13 1.40 -1.59 -3.44
N ALA A 14 0.55 -2.57 -3.12
CA ALA A 14 -0.07 -2.72 -1.80
C ALA A 14 0.53 -3.93 -1.08
N ASP A 15 0.90 -3.76 0.19
CA ASP A 15 1.37 -4.84 1.03
C ASP A 15 0.47 -5.00 2.26
N ARG A 16 0.22 -6.25 2.66
CA ARG A 16 -0.69 -6.60 3.75
C ARG A 16 0.08 -6.77 5.05
N ILE A 17 -0.40 -6.12 6.08
CA ILE A 17 0.16 -6.17 7.43
C ILE A 17 -0.88 -6.78 8.37
N GLU A 18 -0.48 -7.79 9.13
CA GLU A 18 -1.31 -8.40 10.15
C GLU A 18 -1.38 -7.51 11.39
N ARG A 19 -2.54 -7.54 12.05
CA ARG A 19 -2.69 -6.87 13.33
C ARG A 19 -2.22 -7.80 14.44
N GLY A 20 -1.25 -7.35 15.22
CA GLY A 20 -0.78 -8.04 16.41
C GLY A 20 -1.89 -8.15 17.46
N ARG A 21 -1.98 -9.29 18.12
CA ARG A 21 -2.77 -9.45 19.33
C ARG A 21 -2.03 -8.73 20.46
N ARG A 22 -2.72 -7.91 21.24
CA ARG A 22 -2.18 -7.50 22.53
C ARG A 22 -2.11 -8.77 23.38
N HIS A 23 -0.92 -9.20 23.73
CA HIS A 23 -0.75 -10.09 24.84
C HIS A 23 -1.11 -9.28 26.09
N ASP A 24 -2.21 -9.61 26.72
CA ASP A 24 -2.48 -9.20 28.10
C ASP A 24 -1.40 -9.83 28.97
N LEU A 25 -0.39 -9.04 29.29
CA LEU A 25 0.54 -9.34 30.37
C LEU A 25 -0.19 -8.99 31.67
N GLY A 26 -0.81 -9.95 32.28
CA GLY A 26 -1.28 -9.78 33.65
C GLY A 26 -2.67 -10.31 33.94
N GLY A 27 -2.74 -11.31 34.83
CA GLY A 27 -3.84 -11.51 35.76
C GLY A 27 -5.01 -12.34 35.23
N GLN A 28 -5.03 -13.58 35.64
CA GLN A 28 -6.21 -14.44 35.70
C GLN A 28 -7.29 -13.77 36.54
N HIS A 29 -8.36 -13.31 35.92
CA HIS A 29 -9.67 -13.17 36.54
C HIS A 29 -10.73 -13.70 35.58
N PRO A 30 -11.51 -14.69 35.96
CA PRO A 30 -12.64 -15.19 35.18
C PRO A 30 -13.80 -14.22 35.34
N HIS A 31 -13.89 -13.21 34.48
CA HIS A 31 -15.11 -12.43 34.36
C HIS A 31 -15.95 -12.99 33.22
N GLN A 32 -17.06 -13.58 33.63
CA GLN A 32 -18.19 -14.03 32.83
C GLN A 32 -18.58 -12.97 31.78
N GLY A 33 -18.82 -13.47 30.61
CA GLY A 33 -19.21 -12.82 29.36
C GLY A 33 -20.14 -11.63 29.47
N ALA A 34 -19.60 -10.48 29.11
CA ALA A 34 -20.40 -9.46 28.47
C ALA A 34 -20.26 -9.65 26.94
N PRO A 35 -21.37 -9.66 26.17
CA PRO A 35 -21.28 -9.81 24.71
C PRO A 35 -20.49 -8.66 24.14
N PHE A 36 -19.40 -8.99 23.49
CA PHE A 36 -18.55 -8.04 22.77
C PHE A 36 -19.42 -7.23 21.80
N ARG A 37 -19.78 -6.00 22.19
CA ARG A 37 -20.54 -5.09 21.33
C ARG A 37 -19.84 -5.02 20.00
N ARG A 38 -20.49 -5.52 18.93
CA ARG A 38 -20.07 -5.33 17.53
C ARG A 38 -19.87 -3.84 17.30
N GLY A 39 -18.63 -3.38 17.37
CA GLY A 39 -18.26 -2.02 17.00
C GLY A 39 -18.78 -1.73 15.62
N ARG A 40 -19.50 -0.62 15.48
CA ARG A 40 -20.13 -0.16 14.25
C ARG A 40 -19.18 -0.37 13.07
N LYS A 41 -19.70 -0.92 11.95
CA LYS A 41 -18.96 -1.14 10.67
C LYS A 41 -18.18 0.09 10.17
N ARG A 42 -18.62 1.30 10.52
CA ARG A 42 -17.92 2.58 10.27
C ARG A 42 -16.57 2.70 10.99
N GLY A 43 -16.42 2.16 12.19
CA GLY A 43 -15.18 2.33 12.98
C GLY A 43 -14.00 1.54 12.44
N ASP A 44 -14.21 0.36 11.86
CA ASP A 44 -13.12 -0.46 11.29
C ASP A 44 -12.60 0.16 9.98
N PHE A 45 -13.47 0.73 9.15
CA PHE A 45 -13.06 1.43 7.91
C PHE A 45 -12.29 2.72 8.22
N ALA A 46 -12.74 3.52 9.19
CA ALA A 46 -12.05 4.72 9.62
C ALA A 46 -10.66 4.41 10.21
N ASN A 47 -10.48 3.22 10.76
CA ASN A 47 -9.19 2.76 11.27
C ASN A 47 -8.36 1.96 10.25
N ALA A 48 -8.79 1.85 8.99
CA ALA A 48 -8.14 1.04 7.97
C ALA A 48 -7.82 -0.40 8.43
N ILE A 49 -8.72 -0.99 9.19
CA ILE A 49 -8.63 -2.38 9.68
C ILE A 49 -9.76 -3.18 9.05
N GLY A 50 -9.46 -4.36 8.53
CA GLY A 50 -10.45 -5.20 7.90
C GLY A 50 -10.19 -6.69 8.06
N ARG A 51 -11.22 -7.51 7.85
CA ARG A 51 -11.10 -8.97 7.88
C ARG A 51 -10.56 -9.49 6.56
N SER A 52 -9.49 -10.25 6.61
CA SER A 52 -8.97 -11.07 5.52
C SER A 52 -8.98 -12.54 5.92
N ARG A 53 -8.57 -13.44 5.01
CA ARG A 53 -8.43 -14.87 5.32
C ARG A 53 -7.47 -15.12 6.50
N GLY A 54 -6.42 -14.32 6.65
CA GLY A 54 -5.44 -14.39 7.75
C GLY A 54 -5.84 -13.61 9.00
N GLY A 55 -7.09 -13.13 9.12
CA GLY A 55 -7.54 -12.37 10.29
C GLY A 55 -7.71 -10.87 10.02
N ARG A 56 -7.50 -10.06 11.05
CA ARG A 56 -7.59 -8.58 10.94
C ARG A 56 -6.30 -8.02 10.37
N THR A 57 -6.40 -7.38 9.22
CA THR A 57 -5.26 -6.84 8.47
C THR A 57 -5.50 -5.43 7.99
N THR A 58 -4.40 -4.76 7.65
CA THR A 58 -4.33 -3.46 6.98
C THR A 58 -3.48 -3.62 5.74
N LYS A 59 -3.80 -2.92 4.66
CA LYS A 59 -2.90 -2.78 3.52
C LYS A 59 -2.21 -1.43 3.55
N ILE A 60 -0.90 -1.43 3.34
CA ILE A 60 -0.12 -0.22 3.04
C ILE A 60 0.02 -0.15 1.53
N HIS A 61 -0.50 0.89 0.92
CA HIS A 61 -0.25 1.20 -0.49
C HIS A 61 0.93 2.17 -0.57
N ALA A 62 1.86 1.87 -1.44
CA ALA A 62 3.06 2.68 -1.62
C ALA A 62 3.26 3.02 -3.09
N LEU A 63 3.69 4.24 -3.35
CA LEU A 63 4.27 4.68 -4.60
C LEU A 63 5.72 5.08 -4.34
N THR A 64 6.65 4.55 -5.13
CA THR A 64 8.08 4.86 -5.01
C THR A 64 8.59 5.50 -6.29
N ASP A 65 9.73 6.15 -6.21
CA ASP A 65 10.50 6.56 -7.39
C ASP A 65 11.28 5.37 -8.00
N ALA A 66 12.02 5.65 -9.07
CA ALA A 66 12.86 4.67 -9.76
C ALA A 66 14.04 4.14 -8.92
N ALA A 67 14.39 4.79 -7.82
CA ALA A 67 15.39 4.34 -6.85
C ALA A 67 14.77 3.50 -5.70
N GLY A 68 13.44 3.31 -5.70
CA GLY A 68 12.72 2.60 -4.65
C GLY A 68 12.46 3.43 -3.39
N ARG A 69 12.62 4.77 -3.44
CA ARG A 69 12.32 5.66 -2.32
C ARG A 69 10.82 5.95 -2.28
N PRO A 70 10.16 5.83 -1.13
CA PRO A 70 8.73 6.08 -1.02
C PRO A 70 8.38 7.56 -1.22
N LEU A 71 7.49 7.83 -2.18
CA LEU A 71 6.95 9.16 -2.51
C LEU A 71 5.59 9.39 -1.85
N ALA A 72 4.76 8.36 -1.80
CA ALA A 72 3.44 8.42 -1.20
C ALA A 72 3.07 7.10 -0.55
N LEU A 73 2.42 7.18 0.61
CA LEU A 73 1.96 6.05 1.39
C LEU A 73 0.51 6.30 1.85
N THR A 74 -0.34 5.29 1.79
CA THR A 74 -1.70 5.33 2.34
C THR A 74 -2.12 3.96 2.87
N LEU A 75 -3.20 3.95 3.67
CA LEU A 75 -3.72 2.74 4.30
C LEU A 75 -5.13 2.43 3.81
N THR A 76 -5.42 1.14 3.62
CA THR A 76 -6.79 0.66 3.46
C THR A 76 -7.05 -0.57 4.33
N PRO A 77 -8.33 -0.89 4.64
CA PRO A 77 -8.68 -2.16 5.27
C PRO A 77 -8.21 -3.34 4.42
N GLY A 78 -7.76 -4.41 5.08
CA GLY A 78 -7.14 -5.55 4.40
C GLY A 78 -7.99 -6.27 3.35
N GLN A 79 -9.33 -6.20 3.45
CA GLN A 79 -10.26 -6.74 2.44
C GLN A 79 -10.53 -5.77 1.28
N ALA A 80 -10.16 -4.50 1.41
CA ALA A 80 -10.39 -3.53 0.34
C ALA A 80 -9.64 -3.93 -0.94
N HIS A 81 -10.25 -3.67 -2.10
CA HIS A 81 -9.57 -3.88 -3.37
C HIS A 81 -8.37 -2.93 -3.52
N ASP A 82 -7.28 -3.38 -4.13
CA ASP A 82 -6.03 -2.60 -4.21
C ASP A 82 -6.21 -1.27 -4.97
N LEU A 83 -7.14 -1.21 -5.90
CA LEU A 83 -7.50 0.02 -6.62
C LEU A 83 -8.07 1.13 -5.71
N VAL A 84 -8.59 0.79 -4.52
CA VAL A 84 -9.15 1.80 -3.59
C VAL A 84 -8.06 2.75 -3.08
N GLY A 85 -6.89 2.21 -2.71
CA GLY A 85 -5.78 3.05 -2.23
C GLY A 85 -4.99 3.75 -3.34
N LEU A 86 -5.21 3.34 -4.61
CA LEU A 86 -4.48 3.89 -5.74
C LEU A 86 -4.75 5.38 -5.96
N GLY A 87 -6.02 5.79 -5.87
CA GLY A 87 -6.42 7.18 -6.08
C GLY A 87 -5.69 8.12 -5.15
N ASP A 88 -5.58 7.74 -3.87
CA ASP A 88 -4.96 8.55 -2.83
C ASP A 88 -3.45 8.70 -3.03
N VAL A 89 -2.73 7.65 -3.44
CA VAL A 89 -1.28 7.74 -3.66
C VAL A 89 -0.95 8.49 -4.95
N LEU A 90 -1.73 8.29 -6.03
CA LEU A 90 -1.52 9.01 -7.29
C LEU A 90 -1.91 10.49 -7.22
N ALA A 91 -2.84 10.87 -6.36
CA ALA A 91 -3.21 12.27 -6.17
C ALA A 91 -2.12 13.11 -5.50
N ARG A 92 -1.15 12.47 -4.84
CA ARG A 92 -0.08 13.14 -4.09
C ARG A 92 1.20 13.38 -4.89
N VAL A 93 1.27 12.88 -6.12
CA VAL A 93 2.44 13.00 -6.98
C VAL A 93 2.03 13.43 -8.37
N PRO A 94 2.89 14.12 -9.12
CA PRO A 94 2.69 14.37 -10.55
C PRO A 94 2.53 13.05 -11.31
N THR A 95 1.83 13.07 -12.45
CA THR A 95 1.70 11.88 -13.30
C THR A 95 3.09 11.41 -13.73
N PRO A 96 3.48 10.15 -13.40
CA PRO A 96 4.80 9.64 -13.76
C PRO A 96 4.88 9.35 -15.26
N LYS A 97 6.09 9.39 -15.83
CA LYS A 97 6.33 8.97 -17.23
C LYS A 97 6.10 7.47 -17.41
N VAL A 98 6.46 6.67 -16.43
CA VAL A 98 6.28 5.22 -16.42
C VAL A 98 5.67 4.80 -15.08
N LEU A 99 4.58 4.02 -15.09
CA LEU A 99 4.01 3.40 -13.89
C LEU A 99 4.13 1.88 -13.99
N ILE A 100 4.86 1.29 -13.07
CA ILE A 100 4.99 -0.16 -12.92
C ILE A 100 4.14 -0.61 -11.72
N ALA A 101 3.22 -1.55 -11.91
CA ALA A 101 2.37 -2.03 -10.84
C ALA A 101 2.01 -3.52 -10.98
N ASP A 102 1.56 -4.10 -9.88
CA ASP A 102 1.11 -5.49 -9.85
C ASP A 102 -0.18 -5.70 -10.64
N ARG A 103 -0.43 -6.96 -11.03
CA ARG A 103 -1.66 -7.38 -11.73
C ARG A 103 -2.95 -6.99 -10.99
N ALA A 104 -2.93 -6.85 -9.67
CA ALA A 104 -4.07 -6.38 -8.89
C ALA A 104 -4.58 -4.99 -9.31
N TYR A 105 -3.72 -4.21 -9.98
CA TYR A 105 -4.03 -2.90 -10.54
C TYR A 105 -4.44 -2.93 -12.01
N ASP A 106 -4.61 -4.12 -12.62
CA ASP A 106 -5.00 -4.26 -14.02
C ASP A 106 -6.48 -3.89 -14.23
N ALA A 107 -6.78 -2.61 -14.24
CA ALA A 107 -8.09 -2.06 -14.57
C ALA A 107 -8.00 -1.21 -15.86
N ARG A 108 -8.95 -1.45 -16.81
CA ARG A 108 -8.98 -0.74 -18.09
C ARG A 108 -9.06 0.78 -17.88
N LYS A 109 -9.99 1.24 -17.06
CA LYS A 109 -10.14 2.68 -16.74
C LYS A 109 -8.87 3.32 -16.19
N LEU A 110 -8.07 2.57 -15.42
CA LEU A 110 -6.81 3.05 -14.91
C LEU A 110 -5.78 3.21 -16.03
N ARG A 111 -5.64 2.19 -16.90
CA ARG A 111 -4.73 2.24 -18.04
C ARG A 111 -5.07 3.39 -18.96
N ASP A 112 -6.32 3.50 -19.40
CA ASP A 112 -6.80 4.55 -20.31
C ASP A 112 -6.47 5.93 -19.73
N ARG A 113 -6.86 6.19 -18.48
CA ARG A 113 -6.61 7.46 -17.78
C ARG A 113 -5.12 7.83 -17.66
N LEU A 114 -4.24 6.85 -17.45
CA LEU A 114 -2.80 7.09 -17.33
C LEU A 114 -2.18 7.31 -18.71
N THR A 115 -2.58 6.53 -19.72
CA THR A 115 -2.12 6.66 -21.10
C THR A 115 -2.52 8.01 -21.70
N GLU A 116 -3.76 8.47 -21.46
CA GLU A 116 -4.23 9.81 -21.86
C GLU A 116 -3.37 10.95 -21.28
N ARG A 117 -2.73 10.70 -20.12
CA ARG A 117 -1.81 11.64 -19.48
C ARG A 117 -0.35 11.44 -19.89
N GLY A 118 -0.08 10.65 -20.92
CA GLY A 118 1.27 10.37 -21.42
C GLY A 118 2.09 9.42 -20.55
N CYS A 119 1.46 8.65 -19.67
CA CYS A 119 2.14 7.66 -18.82
C CYS A 119 2.22 6.31 -19.53
N GLN A 120 3.42 5.73 -19.62
CA GLN A 120 3.61 4.33 -20.01
C GLN A 120 3.19 3.42 -18.85
N VAL A 121 2.17 2.56 -19.08
CA VAL A 121 1.62 1.68 -18.04
C VAL A 121 2.18 0.27 -18.19
N VAL A 122 2.97 -0.16 -17.20
CA VAL A 122 3.62 -1.48 -17.15
C VAL A 122 2.95 -2.33 -16.06
N ILE A 123 1.86 -2.97 -16.41
CA ILE A 123 1.07 -3.84 -15.52
C ILE A 123 0.81 -5.16 -16.27
N PRO A 124 1.16 -6.32 -15.69
CA PRO A 124 0.81 -7.60 -16.30
C PRO A 124 -0.71 -7.74 -16.44
N PRO A 125 -1.22 -8.14 -17.61
CA PRO A 125 -2.66 -8.32 -17.79
C PRO A 125 -3.20 -9.48 -16.97
N ASN A 126 -4.49 -9.41 -16.64
CA ASN A 126 -5.17 -10.54 -16.02
C ASN A 126 -5.25 -11.70 -17.06
N PRO A 127 -4.88 -12.94 -16.71
CA PRO A 127 -4.90 -14.08 -17.62
C PRO A 127 -6.28 -14.36 -18.22
N THR A 128 -7.37 -13.97 -17.54
CA THR A 128 -8.74 -14.18 -18.00
C THR A 128 -9.22 -13.15 -19.01
N ARG A 129 -8.40 -12.14 -19.35
CA ARG A 129 -8.78 -11.14 -20.37
C ARG A 129 -8.78 -11.74 -21.78
N LYS A 130 -9.87 -11.53 -22.51
CA LYS A 130 -9.95 -11.88 -23.94
C LYS A 130 -8.94 -11.08 -24.80
N HIS A 131 -8.72 -9.81 -24.45
CA HIS A 131 -7.79 -8.91 -25.15
C HIS A 131 -6.80 -8.33 -24.12
N PRO A 132 -5.69 -9.04 -23.86
CA PRO A 132 -4.67 -8.56 -22.93
C PRO A 132 -3.95 -7.34 -23.50
N ALA A 133 -3.78 -6.30 -22.67
CA ALA A 133 -2.98 -5.15 -23.05
C ALA A 133 -1.49 -5.52 -23.13
N PRO A 134 -0.74 -5.00 -24.11
CA PRO A 134 0.69 -5.19 -24.15
C PRO A 134 1.35 -4.54 -22.92
N TRP A 135 2.47 -5.11 -22.50
CA TRP A 135 3.25 -4.60 -21.37
C TRP A 135 4.72 -4.97 -21.52
N ASP A 136 5.59 -4.14 -20.99
CA ASP A 136 7.03 -4.30 -21.05
C ASP A 136 7.51 -5.21 -19.88
N ARG A 137 8.02 -6.39 -20.23
CA ARG A 137 8.53 -7.37 -19.25
C ARG A 137 9.86 -6.98 -18.64
N ASP A 138 10.69 -6.29 -19.38
CA ASP A 138 12.02 -5.88 -18.90
C ASP A 138 11.89 -4.73 -17.92
N LEU A 139 11.11 -3.71 -18.22
CA LEU A 139 10.78 -2.65 -17.28
C LEU A 139 10.08 -3.20 -16.02
N TYR A 140 9.27 -4.25 -16.15
CA TYR A 140 8.57 -4.84 -15.01
C TYR A 140 9.52 -5.46 -13.97
N ARG A 141 10.73 -5.85 -14.33
CA ARG A 141 11.74 -6.37 -13.39
C ARG A 141 12.10 -5.35 -12.32
N ALA A 142 11.99 -4.05 -12.62
CA ALA A 142 12.20 -2.99 -11.65
C ALA A 142 11.19 -3.01 -10.47
N ARG A 143 10.08 -3.76 -10.58
CA ARG A 143 9.12 -3.97 -9.49
C ARG A 143 9.77 -4.51 -8.21
N ASN A 144 10.88 -5.22 -8.33
CA ASN A 144 11.66 -5.69 -7.18
C ASN A 144 12.09 -4.56 -6.22
N LEU A 145 12.26 -3.33 -6.70
CA LEU A 145 12.67 -2.19 -5.88
C LEU A 145 11.62 -1.86 -4.80
N ILE A 146 10.32 -1.88 -5.17
CA ILE A 146 9.27 -1.61 -4.18
C ILE A 146 9.08 -2.79 -3.21
N GLU A 147 9.36 -4.02 -3.62
CA GLU A 147 9.39 -5.16 -2.72
C GLU A 147 10.49 -5.01 -1.65
N ARG A 148 11.69 -4.64 -2.08
CA ARG A 148 12.81 -4.35 -1.16
C ARG A 148 12.50 -3.17 -0.24
N MET A 149 11.79 -2.15 -0.74
CA MET A 149 11.32 -1.05 0.09
C MET A 149 10.42 -1.56 1.23
N PHE A 150 9.44 -2.41 0.94
CA PHE A 150 8.59 -2.99 1.97
C PHE A 150 9.37 -3.91 2.93
N CYS A 151 10.35 -4.67 2.45
CA CYS A 151 11.21 -5.47 3.33
C CYS A 151 11.93 -4.57 4.35
N ARG A 152 12.57 -3.48 3.91
CA ARG A 152 13.25 -2.54 4.80
C ARG A 152 12.30 -1.85 5.79
N LEU A 153 11.08 -1.49 5.37
CA LEU A 153 10.07 -0.95 6.30
C LEU A 153 9.69 -1.96 7.38
N LYS A 154 9.63 -3.25 7.03
CA LYS A 154 9.25 -4.33 7.94
C LYS A 154 10.36 -4.73 8.93
N ASP A 155 11.60 -4.24 8.77
CA ASP A 155 12.65 -4.36 9.79
C ASP A 155 12.22 -3.67 11.08
N PHE A 156 11.36 -2.66 11.00
CA PHE A 156 10.68 -2.09 12.15
C PHE A 156 9.50 -2.97 12.59
N ARG A 157 9.66 -3.69 13.69
CA ARG A 157 8.65 -4.62 14.21
C ARG A 157 7.25 -4.02 14.33
N ARG A 158 7.12 -2.75 14.73
CA ARG A 158 5.82 -2.06 14.82
C ARG A 158 5.16 -1.79 13.48
N ILE A 159 5.94 -1.83 12.38
CA ILE A 159 5.42 -1.72 11.02
C ILE A 159 5.09 -3.10 10.49
N ALA A 160 5.98 -4.08 10.69
CA ALA A 160 5.74 -5.48 10.29
C ALA A 160 4.47 -6.05 10.92
N THR A 161 4.19 -5.67 12.17
CA THR A 161 2.99 -6.08 12.91
C THR A 161 2.30 -4.85 13.48
N ARG A 162 1.08 -4.58 13.02
CA ARG A 162 0.33 -3.41 13.47
C ARG A 162 -0.32 -3.65 14.83
N TYR A 163 0.13 -2.91 15.85
CA TYR A 163 -0.47 -2.88 17.18
C TYR A 163 -1.42 -1.68 17.36
N ASP A 164 -1.20 -0.59 16.63
CA ASP A 164 -1.96 0.63 16.75
C ASP A 164 -3.39 0.46 16.21
N LYS A 165 -4.39 0.86 17.01
CA LYS A 165 -5.79 0.82 16.59
C LYS A 165 -6.09 1.91 15.56
N ARG A 166 -5.60 3.12 15.80
CA ARG A 166 -5.84 4.29 14.94
C ARG A 166 -5.03 4.21 13.66
N ALA A 167 -5.65 4.55 12.52
CA ALA A 167 -5.00 4.55 11.23
C ALA A 167 -3.93 5.65 11.12
N ASP A 168 -4.25 6.84 11.61
CA ASP A 168 -3.35 7.99 11.59
C ASP A 168 -2.06 7.73 12.39
N THR A 169 -2.16 7.20 13.60
CA THR A 169 -0.99 6.84 14.42
C THR A 169 -0.10 5.81 13.71
N TYR A 170 -0.71 4.79 13.13
CA TYR A 170 0.05 3.78 12.40
C TYR A 170 0.68 4.33 11.11
N LEU A 171 -0.06 5.14 10.34
CA LEU A 171 0.48 5.77 9.14
C LEU A 171 1.64 6.73 9.47
N SER A 172 1.51 7.50 10.55
CA SER A 172 2.58 8.38 11.02
C SER A 172 3.86 7.60 11.37
N ALA A 173 3.73 6.44 12.02
CA ALA A 173 4.88 5.56 12.30
C ALA A 173 5.52 5.04 11.00
N VAL A 174 4.72 4.65 10.01
CA VAL A 174 5.22 4.20 8.70
C VAL A 174 5.95 5.32 7.96
N LEU A 175 5.36 6.53 7.95
CA LEU A 175 5.96 7.71 7.32
C LEU A 175 7.27 8.11 8.00
N LEU A 176 7.31 8.12 9.33
CA LEU A 176 8.52 8.42 10.09
C LEU A 176 9.65 7.43 9.77
N ALA A 177 9.36 6.13 9.78
CA ALA A 177 10.34 5.12 9.42
C ALA A 177 10.83 5.28 7.97
N ALA A 178 9.93 5.56 7.03
CA ALA A 178 10.29 5.83 5.65
C ALA A 178 11.22 7.06 5.54
N THR A 179 10.92 8.13 6.27
CA THR A 179 11.76 9.33 6.31
C THR A 179 13.16 9.02 6.84
N VAL A 180 13.24 8.29 7.96
CA VAL A 180 14.53 7.91 8.54
C VAL A 180 15.37 7.05 7.58
N ILE A 181 14.75 6.07 6.91
CA ILE A 181 15.48 5.13 6.05
C ILE A 181 15.98 5.78 4.74
N TRP A 182 15.22 6.68 4.14
CA TRP A 182 15.49 7.15 2.77
C TRP A 182 15.82 8.63 2.65
N TRP A 183 15.54 9.44 3.67
CA TRP A 183 15.67 10.89 3.56
C TRP A 183 16.60 11.50 4.60
N LEU A 184 16.97 10.77 5.67
CA LEU A 184 17.89 11.25 6.71
C LEU A 184 19.25 10.52 6.69
N ASN A 185 19.43 9.48 5.86
CA ASN A 185 20.69 8.73 5.71
C ASN A 185 21.28 8.95 4.31
#